data_bed23ec18d11d6e317f247ba213b8c83
#
_entry.id   bed23ec18d11d6e317f247ba213b8c83
#
_cell.length_a   1.000
_cell.length_b   1.000
_cell.length_c   1.000
_cell.angle_alpha   90.00
_cell.angle_beta   90.00
_cell.angle_gamma   90.00
#
_symmetry.space_group_name_H-M   'P 1'
#
loop_
_entity.id
_entity.type
_entity.pdbx_description
1 polymer ?
#
loop_
_entity_poly.entity_id
_entity_poly.type
_entity_poly.pdbx_seq_one_letter_code
_entity_poly.pdbx_strand_id
1 'polypeptide(L)'
;MLTTGLQPSIAAGRLVFARVSASRGADLFHMRLPQAGADPGTPQGLQESPANDVDPALSPDGTLLAYSLGNQGNTEVILRTYPAATDRWQVSSGGGASPVWSPRGDALYYRTISGPIMRVDVRKTATVTLGTPRLVQRPSRLVARVGYDVSPDGKRLLMVEEITGDGGRGTSVTVAQNWFAAFRK
;
A
#
# COMPACT_ATOMS: atom_id res chain seq x y z
N MET A 1 -13.96 -2.78 23.04
CA MET A 1 -14.54 -3.53 21.88
C MET A 1 -13.53 -3.49 20.75
N LEU A 2 -13.05 -4.63 20.27
CA LEU A 2 -12.15 -4.66 19.10
C LEU A 2 -12.94 -4.30 17.86
N THR A 3 -12.43 -3.35 17.07
CA THR A 3 -13.05 -2.99 15.79
C THR A 3 -12.64 -4.00 14.73
N THR A 4 -13.57 -4.41 13.90
CA THR A 4 -13.28 -5.27 12.74
C THR A 4 -12.86 -4.41 11.58
N GLY A 5 -11.68 -4.60 11.07
CA GLY A 5 -11.13 -3.89 9.90
C GLY A 5 -10.26 -4.81 9.06
N LEU A 6 -10.03 -4.41 7.82
CA LEU A 6 -9.18 -5.11 6.87
C LEU A 6 -7.92 -4.29 6.58
N GLN A 7 -6.82 -4.98 6.22
CA GLN A 7 -5.60 -4.37 5.69
C GLN A 7 -5.05 -3.24 6.60
N PRO A 8 -4.70 -3.52 7.84
CA PRO A 8 -4.21 -2.50 8.75
C PRO A 8 -2.84 -1.96 8.34
N SER A 9 -2.64 -0.66 8.48
CA SER A 9 -1.35 0.02 8.37
C SER A 9 -1.05 0.77 9.65
N ILE A 10 0.14 0.55 10.21
CA ILE A 10 0.57 1.16 11.47
C ILE A 10 1.87 1.94 11.23
N ALA A 11 1.86 3.22 11.56
CA ALA A 11 3.05 4.06 11.58
C ALA A 11 2.85 5.24 12.53
N ALA A 12 3.93 5.75 13.12
CA ALA A 12 3.94 6.95 13.97
C ALA A 12 2.84 6.96 15.05
N GLY A 13 2.58 5.81 15.70
CA GLY A 13 1.56 5.67 16.75
C GLY A 13 0.12 5.79 16.27
N ARG A 14 -0.13 5.55 14.98
CA ARG A 14 -1.45 5.59 14.35
C ARG A 14 -1.75 4.28 13.65
N LEU A 15 -3.03 3.92 13.64
CA LEU A 15 -3.59 2.81 12.89
C LEU A 15 -4.54 3.37 11.84
N VAL A 16 -4.38 2.96 10.59
CA VAL A 16 -5.35 3.15 9.50
C VAL A 16 -5.77 1.78 8.99
N PHE A 17 -7.04 1.60 8.69
CA PHE A 17 -7.59 0.35 8.20
C PHE A 17 -8.82 0.59 7.34
N ALA A 18 -9.16 -0.36 6.48
CA ALA A 18 -10.39 -0.34 5.72
C ALA A 18 -11.52 -1.03 6.50
N ARG A 19 -12.74 -0.47 6.45
CA ARG A 19 -13.95 -1.08 6.97
C ARG A 19 -14.98 -1.21 5.86
N VAL A 20 -15.50 -2.40 5.68
CA VAL A 20 -16.55 -2.67 4.69
C VAL A 20 -17.92 -2.31 5.29
N SER A 21 -18.66 -1.50 4.57
CA SER A 21 -20.06 -1.20 4.82
C SER A 21 -20.96 -1.96 3.84
N ALA A 22 -22.09 -2.49 4.30
CA ALA A 22 -23.01 -3.23 3.45
C ALA A 22 -23.65 -2.35 2.34
N SER A 23 -23.68 -1.02 2.52
CA SER A 23 -24.36 -0.08 1.62
C SER A 23 -23.45 0.78 0.78
N ARG A 24 -22.16 0.92 1.14
CA ARG A 24 -21.24 1.90 0.52
C ARG A 24 -19.93 1.30 -0.01
N GLY A 25 -19.65 0.02 0.27
CA GLY A 25 -18.34 -0.56 -0.03
C GLY A 25 -17.37 -0.41 1.12
N ALA A 26 -16.08 -0.20 0.82
CA ALA A 26 -15.01 -0.08 1.82
C ALA A 26 -14.54 1.36 1.95
N ASP A 27 -14.50 1.87 3.19
CA ASP A 27 -14.01 3.19 3.55
C ASP A 27 -12.82 3.10 4.51
N LEU A 28 -11.96 4.12 4.53
CA LEU A 28 -10.82 4.19 5.43
C LEU A 28 -11.19 4.82 6.76
N PHE A 29 -10.74 4.17 7.82
CA PHE A 29 -10.85 4.63 9.19
C PHE A 29 -9.47 4.74 9.83
N HIS A 30 -9.34 5.63 10.81
CA HIS A 30 -8.12 5.77 11.58
C HIS A 30 -8.38 5.94 13.05
N MET A 31 -7.34 5.67 13.85
CA MET A 31 -7.30 5.96 15.28
C MET A 31 -5.86 6.11 15.75
N ARG A 32 -5.67 6.71 16.91
CA ARG A 32 -4.38 6.64 17.61
C ARG A 32 -4.24 5.26 18.24
N LEU A 33 -3.04 4.71 18.22
CA LEU A 33 -2.75 3.52 19.00
C LEU A 33 -2.76 3.91 20.49
N PRO A 34 -3.50 3.19 21.33
CA PRO A 34 -3.53 3.46 22.75
C PRO A 34 -2.16 3.18 23.39
N GLN A 35 -1.82 3.93 24.42
CA GLN A 35 -0.75 3.54 25.32
C GLN A 35 -1.21 2.34 26.16
N ALA A 36 -0.26 1.57 26.71
CA ALA A 36 -0.59 0.40 27.51
C ALA A 36 -1.56 0.77 28.66
N GLY A 37 -2.71 0.08 28.70
CA GLY A 37 -3.77 0.30 29.68
C GLY A 37 -4.73 1.46 29.41
N ALA A 38 -4.54 2.22 28.31
CA ALA A 38 -5.47 3.29 27.92
C ALA A 38 -6.61 2.77 27.02
N ASP A 39 -7.74 3.46 27.04
CA ASP A 39 -8.84 3.21 26.11
C ASP A 39 -8.37 3.47 24.66
N PRO A 40 -8.57 2.53 23.73
CA PRO A 40 -8.22 2.72 22.33
C PRO A 40 -9.02 3.84 21.64
N GLY A 41 -10.10 4.31 22.25
CA GLY A 41 -10.99 5.30 21.65
C GLY A 41 -11.82 4.75 20.48
N THR A 42 -12.54 5.64 19.83
CA THR A 42 -13.40 5.28 18.69
C THR A 42 -12.70 5.62 17.38
N PRO A 43 -12.62 4.66 16.43
CA PRO A 43 -12.12 4.95 15.09
C PRO A 43 -12.94 6.03 14.39
N GLN A 44 -12.25 6.93 13.72
CA GLN A 44 -12.85 8.02 12.93
C GLN A 44 -12.72 7.73 11.44
N GLY A 45 -13.75 8.04 10.67
CA GLY A 45 -13.70 7.97 9.21
C GLY A 45 -12.72 9.00 8.65
N LEU A 46 -11.86 8.55 7.74
CA LEU A 46 -10.90 9.44 7.06
C LEU A 46 -11.49 10.06 5.81
N GLN A 47 -12.27 9.30 5.09
CA GLN A 47 -12.89 9.69 3.84
C GLN A 47 -14.06 8.74 3.58
N GLU A 48 -15.13 9.30 3.08
CA GLU A 48 -16.26 8.54 2.52
C GLU A 48 -16.28 8.81 1.01
N SER A 49 -16.20 7.77 0.21
CA SER A 49 -16.28 7.87 -1.25
C SER A 49 -17.30 6.87 -1.80
N PRO A 50 -17.88 7.10 -2.99
CA PRO A 50 -18.75 6.11 -3.64
C PRO A 50 -17.98 4.90 -4.19
N ALA A 51 -16.65 4.97 -4.22
CA ALA A 51 -15.76 3.87 -4.61
C ALA A 51 -15.16 3.21 -3.36
N ASN A 52 -14.52 2.05 -3.54
CA ASN A 52 -13.81 1.41 -2.44
C ASN A 52 -12.47 2.10 -2.19
N ASP A 53 -12.23 2.45 -0.93
CA ASP A 53 -10.96 2.91 -0.41
C ASP A 53 -10.34 1.76 0.41
N VAL A 54 -9.30 1.12 -0.13
CA VAL A 54 -8.69 -0.09 0.46
C VAL A 54 -7.16 -0.02 0.42
N ASP A 55 -6.49 -1.02 0.99
CA ASP A 55 -5.03 -1.14 1.04
C ASP A 55 -4.34 0.13 1.58
N PRO A 56 -4.73 0.68 2.74
CA PRO A 56 -4.06 1.85 3.27
C PRO A 56 -2.60 1.57 3.63
N ALA A 57 -1.73 2.51 3.32
CA ALA A 57 -0.31 2.48 3.67
C ALA A 57 0.12 3.86 4.20
N LEU A 58 0.35 3.97 5.51
CA LEU A 58 0.92 5.16 6.13
C LEU A 58 2.41 5.27 5.81
N SER A 59 2.88 6.48 5.49
CA SER A 59 4.31 6.74 5.45
C SER A 59 4.96 6.51 6.81
N PRO A 60 6.23 6.10 6.89
CA PRO A 60 6.91 5.81 8.15
C PRO A 60 6.85 6.97 9.17
N ASP A 61 6.86 8.20 8.71
CA ASP A 61 6.73 9.41 9.54
C ASP A 61 5.27 9.80 9.87
N GLY A 62 4.28 9.07 9.31
CA GLY A 62 2.86 9.30 9.56
C GLY A 62 2.32 10.61 8.98
N THR A 63 2.96 11.20 7.97
CA THR A 63 2.52 12.47 7.36
C THR A 63 1.75 12.29 6.05
N LEU A 64 1.89 11.14 5.40
CA LEU A 64 1.23 10.81 4.16
C LEU A 64 0.52 9.45 4.27
N LEU A 65 -0.59 9.33 3.55
CA LEU A 65 -1.36 8.09 3.40
C LEU A 65 -1.49 7.76 1.93
N ALA A 66 -1.00 6.59 1.54
CA ALA A 66 -1.30 5.99 0.26
C ALA A 66 -2.42 4.95 0.41
N TYR A 67 -3.24 4.78 -0.61
CA TYR A 67 -4.32 3.79 -0.62
C TYR A 67 -4.76 3.45 -2.04
N SER A 68 -5.47 2.36 -2.21
CA SER A 68 -6.11 1.96 -3.46
C SER A 68 -7.53 2.52 -3.51
N LEU A 69 -7.86 3.27 -4.55
CA LEU A 69 -9.18 3.86 -4.78
C LEU A 69 -9.81 3.28 -6.04
N GLY A 70 -11.01 2.77 -5.95
CA GLY A 70 -11.76 2.29 -7.11
C GLY A 70 -12.46 0.96 -6.87
N ASN A 71 -13.08 0.44 -7.92
CA ASN A 71 -13.76 -0.85 -7.92
C ASN A 71 -12.92 -1.91 -8.64
N GLN A 72 -13.29 -3.17 -8.51
CA GLN A 72 -12.57 -4.30 -9.13
C GLN A 72 -12.28 -4.03 -10.61
N GLY A 73 -10.99 -4.15 -10.99
CA GLY A 73 -10.52 -3.95 -12.35
C GLY A 73 -10.28 -2.49 -12.76
N ASN A 74 -10.63 -1.52 -11.91
CA ASN A 74 -10.40 -0.10 -12.15
C ASN A 74 -10.02 0.61 -10.86
N THR A 75 -8.85 0.25 -10.31
CA THR A 75 -8.29 0.85 -9.11
C THR A 75 -7.06 1.67 -9.46
N GLU A 76 -6.88 2.80 -8.77
CA GLU A 76 -5.69 3.63 -8.84
C GLU A 76 -5.10 3.83 -7.45
N VAL A 77 -3.79 3.98 -7.39
CA VAL A 77 -3.10 4.35 -6.15
C VAL A 77 -3.14 5.86 -6.00
N ILE A 78 -3.65 6.27 -4.86
CA ILE A 78 -3.77 7.66 -4.45
C ILE A 78 -2.84 7.91 -3.27
N LEU A 79 -2.21 9.07 -3.25
CA LEU A 79 -1.46 9.60 -2.12
C LEU A 79 -2.16 10.86 -1.62
N ARG A 80 -2.19 11.07 -0.30
CA ARG A 80 -2.73 12.29 0.30
C ARG A 80 -1.96 12.67 1.55
N THR A 81 -2.03 13.94 1.95
CA THR A 81 -1.58 14.38 3.27
C THR A 81 -2.43 13.73 4.36
N TYR A 82 -1.81 13.43 5.51
CA TYR A 82 -2.48 12.74 6.61
C TYR A 82 -2.14 13.41 7.95
N PRO A 83 -3.10 13.59 8.86
CA PRO A 83 -4.54 13.24 8.71
C PRO A 83 -5.37 14.30 7.97
N ALA A 84 -4.85 15.50 7.74
CA ALA A 84 -5.61 16.69 7.33
C ALA A 84 -6.22 16.59 5.93
N ALA A 85 -5.65 15.77 5.01
CA ALA A 85 -6.12 15.58 3.64
C ALA A 85 -6.23 16.87 2.79
N THR A 86 -5.33 17.81 3.03
CA THR A 86 -5.30 19.08 2.30
C THR A 86 -4.89 18.90 0.84
N ASP A 87 -4.01 17.94 0.59
CA ASP A 87 -3.46 17.68 -0.75
C ASP A 87 -3.63 16.21 -1.14
N ARG A 88 -3.78 15.98 -2.44
CA ARG A 88 -3.98 14.65 -3.01
C ARG A 88 -3.29 14.54 -4.37
N TRP A 89 -2.63 13.39 -4.59
CA TRP A 89 -1.93 13.06 -5.84
C TRP A 89 -2.36 11.70 -6.33
N GLN A 90 -2.50 11.55 -7.62
CA GLN A 90 -2.64 10.25 -8.27
C GLN A 90 -1.23 9.70 -8.52
N VAL A 91 -0.94 8.51 -8.00
CA VAL A 91 0.38 7.86 -8.09
C VAL A 91 0.48 6.94 -9.30
N SER A 92 -0.57 6.18 -9.55
CA SER A 92 -0.65 5.25 -10.69
C SER A 92 -1.52 5.82 -11.81
N SER A 93 -1.26 5.34 -13.03
CA SER A 93 -2.04 5.66 -14.22
C SER A 93 -2.18 4.38 -15.05
N GLY A 94 -3.40 4.02 -15.41
CA GLY A 94 -3.71 2.76 -16.08
C GLY A 94 -3.81 1.55 -15.13
N GLY A 95 -4.10 1.83 -13.88
CA GLY A 95 -4.39 0.84 -12.86
C GLY A 95 -3.24 0.56 -11.89
N GLY A 96 -3.57 0.58 -10.60
CA GLY A 96 -2.63 0.29 -9.52
C GLY A 96 -3.33 -0.03 -8.21
N ALA A 97 -2.70 -0.86 -7.38
CA ALA A 97 -3.22 -1.27 -6.08
C ALA A 97 -2.10 -1.67 -5.12
N SER A 98 -2.47 -1.88 -3.86
CA SER A 98 -1.61 -2.41 -2.80
C SER A 98 -0.32 -1.58 -2.62
N PRO A 99 -0.42 -0.28 -2.30
CA PRO A 99 0.75 0.56 -2.07
C PRO A 99 1.55 0.11 -0.85
N VAL A 100 2.89 0.15 -0.96
CA VAL A 100 3.84 -0.14 0.13
C VAL A 100 4.93 0.93 0.13
N TRP A 101 5.22 1.51 1.29
CA TRP A 101 6.28 2.49 1.43
C TRP A 101 7.66 1.86 1.51
N SER A 102 8.66 2.56 0.98
CA SER A 102 10.05 2.30 1.37
C SER A 102 10.21 2.58 2.87
N PRO A 103 11.11 1.87 3.57
CA PRO A 103 11.34 2.11 5.00
C PRO A 103 11.78 3.55 5.34
N ARG A 104 12.36 4.27 4.38
CA ARG A 104 12.76 5.67 4.53
C ARG A 104 11.65 6.67 4.18
N GLY A 105 10.53 6.21 3.60
CA GLY A 105 9.47 7.08 3.15
C GLY A 105 9.82 7.95 1.93
N ASP A 106 10.89 7.63 1.22
CA ASP A 106 11.39 8.31 0.03
C ASP A 106 10.88 7.70 -1.28
N ALA A 107 10.14 6.60 -1.20
CA ALA A 107 9.53 5.95 -2.34
C ALA A 107 8.25 5.20 -1.94
N LEU A 108 7.34 5.09 -2.90
CA LEU A 108 6.15 4.29 -2.84
C LEU A 108 6.20 3.21 -3.91
N TYR A 109 5.92 1.98 -3.53
CA TYR A 109 5.76 0.86 -4.44
C TYR A 109 4.28 0.58 -4.62
N TYR A 110 3.90 0.06 -5.77
CA TYR A 110 2.54 -0.42 -6.01
C TYR A 110 2.54 -1.51 -7.07
N ARG A 111 1.52 -2.33 -7.06
CA ARG A 111 1.29 -3.35 -8.05
C ARG A 111 0.34 -2.81 -9.13
N THR A 112 0.69 -2.97 -10.40
CA THR A 112 -0.26 -2.71 -11.49
C THR A 112 -1.34 -3.80 -11.54
N ILE A 113 -2.46 -3.54 -12.21
CA ILE A 113 -3.52 -4.54 -12.40
C ILE A 113 -3.01 -5.78 -13.12
N SER A 114 -2.07 -5.61 -14.07
CA SER A 114 -1.44 -6.72 -14.81
C SER A 114 -0.34 -7.44 -14.03
N GLY A 115 0.04 -6.97 -12.83
CA GLY A 115 0.91 -7.64 -11.90
C GLY A 115 2.28 -7.03 -11.61
N PRO A 116 2.96 -6.40 -12.57
CA PRO A 116 4.23 -5.74 -12.33
C PRO A 116 4.23 -4.84 -11.09
N ILE A 117 5.36 -4.85 -10.36
CA ILE A 117 5.60 -3.93 -9.25
C ILE A 117 6.30 -2.69 -9.79
N MET A 118 5.73 -1.56 -9.52
CA MET A 118 6.24 -0.23 -9.87
C MET A 118 6.78 0.47 -8.63
N ARG A 119 7.71 1.39 -8.84
CA ARG A 119 8.24 2.30 -7.82
C ARG A 119 8.12 3.75 -8.28
N VAL A 120 7.69 4.61 -7.37
CA VAL A 120 7.64 6.06 -7.54
C VAL A 120 8.47 6.71 -6.45
N ASP A 121 9.41 7.57 -6.81
CA ASP A 121 10.15 8.37 -5.84
C ASP A 121 9.22 9.44 -5.25
N VAL A 122 9.25 9.61 -3.94
CA VAL A 122 8.48 10.60 -3.21
C VAL A 122 9.44 11.56 -2.53
N ARG A 123 9.39 12.82 -2.89
CA ARG A 123 10.20 13.87 -2.27
C ARG A 123 9.31 14.78 -1.44
N LYS A 124 9.65 14.93 -0.18
CA LYS A 124 8.98 15.79 0.79
C LYS A 124 9.85 17.03 1.02
N THR A 125 9.52 18.10 0.37
CA THR A 125 10.12 19.43 0.57
C THR A 125 9.04 20.38 1.10
N ALA A 126 9.00 21.63 0.69
CA ALA A 126 7.86 22.51 0.98
C ALA A 126 6.55 21.97 0.39
N THR A 127 6.64 21.22 -0.70
CA THR A 127 5.53 20.47 -1.32
C THR A 127 5.96 19.03 -1.55
N VAL A 128 4.98 18.12 -1.67
CA VAL A 128 5.23 16.72 -2.08
C VAL A 128 5.32 16.66 -3.60
N THR A 129 6.39 16.03 -4.09
CA THR A 129 6.57 15.78 -5.53
C THR A 129 6.76 14.28 -5.78
N LEU A 130 6.13 13.80 -6.84
CA LEU A 130 6.22 12.41 -7.29
C LEU A 130 7.10 12.30 -8.52
N GLY A 131 8.00 11.32 -8.51
CA GLY A 131 8.77 10.94 -9.69
C GLY A 131 7.94 10.14 -10.69
N THR A 132 8.50 9.89 -11.87
CA THR A 132 7.89 9.01 -12.87
C THR A 132 7.90 7.55 -12.37
N PRO A 133 6.78 6.81 -12.47
CA PRO A 133 6.73 5.40 -12.13
C PRO A 133 7.75 4.58 -12.91
N ARG A 134 8.51 3.73 -12.22
CA ARG A 134 9.53 2.84 -12.82
C ARG A 134 9.21 1.39 -12.48
N LEU A 135 9.35 0.51 -13.46
CA LEU A 135 9.22 -0.93 -13.25
C LEU A 135 10.34 -1.42 -12.33
N VAL A 136 9.96 -2.20 -11.31
CA VAL A 136 10.90 -2.84 -10.38
C VAL A 136 10.98 -4.33 -10.64
N GLN A 137 9.85 -5.00 -10.72
CA GLN A 137 9.77 -6.45 -10.85
C GLN A 137 8.54 -6.87 -11.65
N ARG A 138 8.72 -7.92 -12.46
CA ARG A 138 7.63 -8.66 -13.09
C ARG A 138 7.54 -10.01 -12.40
N PRO A 139 6.51 -10.28 -11.60
CA PRO A 139 6.32 -11.62 -11.05
C PRO A 139 6.08 -12.62 -12.18
N SER A 140 6.60 -13.82 -12.02
CA SER A 140 6.46 -14.89 -13.03
C SER A 140 5.02 -15.39 -13.13
N ARG A 141 4.29 -15.35 -12.03
CA ARG A 141 2.85 -15.64 -11.97
C ARG A 141 2.17 -14.77 -10.91
N LEU A 142 1.04 -14.22 -11.30
CA LEU A 142 0.20 -13.44 -10.40
C LEU A 142 -0.58 -14.36 -9.48
N VAL A 143 -0.31 -14.29 -8.20
CA VAL A 143 -1.29 -14.68 -7.21
C VAL A 143 -2.18 -13.46 -6.95
N ALA A 144 -3.41 -13.53 -7.41
CA ALA A 144 -4.40 -12.52 -7.06
C ALA A 144 -4.50 -12.45 -5.53
N ARG A 145 -4.31 -11.24 -4.95
CA ARG A 145 -4.41 -10.95 -3.52
C ARG A 145 -3.24 -11.41 -2.64
N VAL A 146 -2.11 -11.79 -3.17
CA VAL A 146 -0.95 -12.06 -2.32
C VAL A 146 -0.10 -10.79 -2.19
N GLY A 147 0.28 -10.52 -0.95
CA GLY A 147 1.07 -9.35 -0.60
C GLY A 147 2.50 -9.44 -1.12
N TYR A 148 3.09 -8.30 -1.27
CA TYR A 148 4.53 -8.12 -1.39
C TYR A 148 4.95 -7.11 -0.32
N ASP A 149 6.23 -7.09 0.00
CA ASP A 149 6.78 -6.13 0.96
C ASP A 149 8.21 -5.76 0.59
N VAL A 150 8.68 -4.64 1.15
CA VAL A 150 10.03 -4.11 0.95
C VAL A 150 10.83 -4.33 2.22
N SER A 151 12.02 -4.94 2.09
CA SER A 151 12.89 -5.18 3.24
C SER A 151 13.29 -3.87 3.94
N PRO A 152 13.62 -3.91 5.27
CA PRO A 152 13.99 -2.73 6.04
C PRO A 152 15.17 -1.94 5.47
N ASP A 153 16.07 -2.59 4.75
CA ASP A 153 17.19 -1.95 4.05
C ASP A 153 16.81 -1.35 2.69
N GLY A 154 15.57 -1.57 2.22
CA GLY A 154 15.06 -1.11 0.94
C GLY A 154 15.65 -1.80 -0.28
N LYS A 155 16.43 -2.89 -0.09
CA LYS A 155 17.19 -3.54 -1.17
C LYS A 155 16.56 -4.83 -1.69
N ARG A 156 15.55 -5.35 -1.00
CA ARG A 156 14.90 -6.61 -1.36
C ARG A 156 13.39 -6.41 -1.42
N LEU A 157 12.77 -7.07 -2.37
CA LEU A 157 11.33 -7.27 -2.41
C LEU A 157 11.03 -8.70 -2.01
N LEU A 158 10.11 -8.87 -1.08
CA LEU A 158 9.51 -10.15 -0.76
C LEU A 158 8.20 -10.24 -1.54
N MET A 159 8.02 -11.33 -2.29
CA MET A 159 6.79 -11.58 -3.04
C MET A 159 6.35 -13.01 -2.81
N VAL A 160 5.06 -13.23 -2.82
CA VAL A 160 4.50 -14.58 -2.80
C VAL A 160 4.01 -14.93 -4.20
N GLU A 161 4.56 -15.99 -4.76
CA GLU A 161 4.22 -16.50 -6.09
C GLU A 161 3.60 -17.89 -6.00
N GLU A 162 2.68 -18.21 -6.88
CA GLU A 162 2.13 -19.55 -7.02
C GLU A 162 3.09 -20.40 -7.88
N ILE A 163 3.60 -21.49 -7.32
CA ILE A 163 4.34 -22.50 -8.10
C ILE A 163 3.35 -23.58 -8.54
N THR A 164 3.28 -23.81 -9.84
CA THR A 164 2.68 -25.01 -10.41
C THR A 164 3.81 -25.97 -10.79
N GLY A 165 4.07 -26.94 -9.92
CA GLY A 165 4.96 -28.07 -10.24
C GLY A 165 4.14 -29.32 -10.59
N ASP A 166 4.80 -30.36 -11.13
CA ASP A 166 4.20 -31.65 -11.52
C ASP A 166 3.51 -32.42 -10.37
N GLY A 167 3.50 -31.89 -9.16
CA GLY A 167 2.94 -32.50 -7.95
C GLY A 167 1.78 -31.75 -7.30
N GLY A 168 1.26 -30.70 -7.88
CA GLY A 168 0.14 -29.93 -7.31
C GLY A 168 0.38 -28.42 -7.26
N ARG A 169 -0.67 -27.67 -6.87
CA ARG A 169 -0.57 -26.22 -6.62
C ARG A 169 0.12 -25.98 -5.29
N GLY A 170 1.30 -25.38 -5.32
CA GLY A 170 2.02 -24.93 -4.14
C GLY A 170 2.15 -23.41 -4.12
N THR A 171 2.32 -22.84 -2.93
CA THR A 171 2.65 -21.43 -2.77
C THR A 171 4.14 -21.33 -2.46
N SER A 172 4.88 -20.52 -3.22
CA SER A 172 6.27 -20.21 -2.91
C SER A 172 6.42 -18.75 -2.48
N VAL A 173 7.44 -18.54 -1.67
CA VAL A 173 7.88 -17.19 -1.30
C VAL A 173 9.12 -16.86 -2.11
N THR A 174 9.03 -15.86 -2.97
CA THR A 174 10.13 -15.39 -3.79
C THR A 174 10.73 -14.14 -3.17
N VAL A 175 12.06 -14.14 -2.98
CA VAL A 175 12.80 -12.97 -2.53
C VAL A 175 13.60 -12.42 -3.72
N ALA A 176 13.18 -11.27 -4.25
CA ALA A 176 13.97 -10.55 -5.26
C ALA A 176 15.05 -9.72 -4.58
N GLN A 177 16.31 -10.02 -4.88
CA GLN A 177 17.48 -9.30 -4.35
C GLN A 177 18.18 -8.52 -5.46
N ASN A 178 18.82 -7.39 -5.09
CA ASN A 178 19.66 -6.59 -5.99
C ASN A 178 18.97 -6.13 -7.29
N TRP A 179 17.66 -5.95 -7.26
CA TRP A 179 16.89 -5.52 -8.44
C TRP A 179 17.39 -4.19 -9.03
N PHE A 180 18.08 -3.35 -8.24
CA PHE A 180 18.76 -2.15 -8.73
C PHE A 180 19.88 -2.43 -9.75
N ALA A 181 20.51 -3.61 -9.71
CA ALA A 181 21.59 -3.95 -10.62
C ALA A 181 21.13 -4.10 -12.08
N ALA A 182 19.85 -4.46 -12.28
CA ALA A 182 19.26 -4.59 -13.62
C ALA A 182 19.08 -3.24 -14.34
N PHE A 183 19.22 -2.11 -13.66
CA PHE A 183 18.99 -0.76 -14.20
C PHE A 183 20.27 0.11 -14.25
N ARG A 184 21.43 -0.43 -13.89
CA ARG A 184 22.72 0.23 -14.13
C ARG A 184 23.16 -0.09 -15.57
N LYS A 185 22.80 0.79 -16.50
CA LYS A 185 23.50 0.98 -17.77
C LYS A 185 24.28 2.26 -17.67
#